data_001789798ec023ef74fc8541f49e827f
#
_entry.id   001789798ec023ef74fc8541f49e827f
#
_cell.length_a   1.000
_cell.length_b   1.000
_cell.length_c   1.000
_cell.angle_alpha   90.00
_cell.angle_beta   90.00
_cell.angle_gamma   90.00
#
_symmetry.space_group_name_H-M   'P 1'
#
loop_
_entity.id
_entity.type
_entity.pdbx_description
1 polymer ?
#
loop_
_entity_poly.entity_id
_entity_poly.type
_entity_poly.pdbx_seq_one_letter_code
_entity_poly.pdbx_strand_id
1 'polypeptide(L)'
;MRKYRFTFLFIVLVQLIGYTQEKDIEIELLKKLDSISRSNSIARHFASLYFETTVLSINFFANADPAVKNFIERLENNFAGFFFRSADANFNKTGIPVVWQSYFRDSTLSPLQYKLLGINAHINGDIWQALTSEFSAEELMKNRMTYLRFQKGLQKQYQRFYDEYVSSNLKTGLVNNTTLGLSRIYGKIMLSRWRKRQLRLAILYHTDKIKFEDALSNLNRKREELNRLILRNL
;
A
#
# COMPACT_ATOMS: atom_id res chain seq x y z
N MET A 1 -30.27 -36.59 -20.64
CA MET A 1 -28.88 -36.52 -20.15
C MET A 1 -27.95 -35.52 -20.87
N ARG A 2 -28.39 -34.74 -21.88
CA ARG A 2 -27.53 -33.75 -22.60
C ARG A 2 -27.47 -32.35 -21.98
N LYS A 3 -28.46 -31.94 -21.17
CA LYS A 3 -28.53 -30.57 -20.59
C LYS A 3 -27.49 -30.29 -19.49
N TYR A 4 -27.07 -31.27 -18.70
CA TYR A 4 -26.13 -31.08 -17.60
C TYR A 4 -24.65 -30.97 -18.01
N ARG A 5 -24.28 -31.47 -19.20
CA ARG A 5 -22.91 -31.36 -19.70
C ARG A 5 -22.56 -29.94 -20.14
N PHE A 6 -23.49 -29.16 -20.64
CA PHE A 6 -23.26 -27.78 -21.05
C PHE A 6 -23.09 -26.83 -19.87
N THR A 7 -23.86 -27.02 -18.80
CA THR A 7 -23.77 -26.18 -17.59
C THR A 7 -22.46 -26.41 -16.86
N PHE A 8 -21.98 -27.65 -16.79
CA PHE A 8 -20.70 -27.95 -16.13
C PHE A 8 -19.48 -27.39 -16.91
N LEU A 9 -19.54 -27.50 -18.25
CA LEU A 9 -18.49 -26.95 -19.11
C LEU A 9 -18.39 -25.41 -19.00
N PHE A 10 -19.56 -24.76 -18.93
CA PHE A 10 -19.63 -23.30 -18.79
C PHE A 10 -19.08 -22.82 -17.45
N ILE A 11 -19.39 -23.52 -16.35
CA ILE A 11 -18.85 -23.20 -15.00
C ILE A 11 -17.32 -23.38 -14.96
N VAL A 12 -16.79 -24.45 -15.55
CA VAL A 12 -15.35 -24.70 -15.62
C VAL A 12 -14.66 -23.65 -16.49
N LEU A 13 -15.25 -23.24 -17.60
CA LEU A 13 -14.71 -22.20 -18.47
C LEU A 13 -14.68 -20.82 -17.78
N VAL A 14 -15.74 -20.47 -17.06
CA VAL A 14 -15.80 -19.20 -16.29
C VAL A 14 -14.76 -19.19 -15.17
N GLN A 15 -14.54 -20.32 -14.49
CA GLN A 15 -13.49 -20.42 -13.46
C GLN A 15 -12.07 -20.34 -14.06
N LEU A 16 -11.84 -20.95 -15.24
CA LEU A 16 -10.55 -20.87 -15.93
C LEU A 16 -10.27 -19.44 -16.43
N ILE A 17 -11.28 -18.74 -16.95
CA ILE A 17 -11.15 -17.36 -17.40
C ILE A 17 -10.89 -16.43 -16.20
N GLY A 18 -11.59 -16.61 -15.08
CA GLY A 18 -11.37 -15.84 -13.87
C GLY A 18 -9.94 -16.04 -13.33
N TYR A 19 -9.45 -17.27 -13.30
CA TYR A 19 -8.10 -17.59 -12.81
C TYR A 19 -6.97 -17.02 -13.69
N THR A 20 -7.17 -16.98 -15.02
CA THR A 20 -6.20 -16.35 -15.94
C THR A 20 -6.21 -14.83 -15.80
N GLN A 21 -7.37 -14.22 -15.66
CA GLN A 21 -7.51 -12.76 -15.53
C GLN A 21 -6.92 -12.22 -14.22
N GLU A 22 -7.08 -12.92 -13.09
CA GLU A 22 -6.48 -12.57 -11.81
C GLU A 22 -4.93 -12.60 -11.87
N LYS A 23 -4.37 -13.65 -12.45
CA LYS A 23 -2.91 -13.77 -12.60
C LYS A 23 -2.32 -12.69 -13.50
N ASP A 24 -3.08 -12.23 -14.49
CA ASP A 24 -2.66 -11.15 -15.38
C ASP A 24 -2.61 -9.79 -14.64
N ILE A 25 -3.55 -9.50 -13.73
CA ILE A 25 -3.59 -8.26 -12.93
C ILE A 25 -2.38 -8.15 -12.00
N GLU A 26 -2.03 -9.20 -11.26
CA GLU A 26 -0.85 -9.21 -10.38
C GLU A 26 0.44 -9.00 -11.18
N ILE A 27 0.55 -9.66 -12.33
CA ILE A 27 1.71 -9.54 -13.23
C ILE A 27 1.80 -8.12 -13.79
N GLU A 28 0.71 -7.52 -14.19
CA GLU A 28 0.67 -6.16 -14.73
C GLU A 28 1.07 -5.13 -13.66
N LEU A 29 0.57 -5.28 -12.43
CA LEU A 29 0.93 -4.45 -11.29
C LEU A 29 2.45 -4.50 -11.05
N LEU A 30 3.03 -5.70 -10.98
CA LEU A 30 4.46 -5.87 -10.76
C LEU A 30 5.29 -5.32 -11.93
N LYS A 31 4.88 -5.54 -13.18
CA LYS A 31 5.56 -4.98 -14.37
C LYS A 31 5.57 -3.44 -14.32
N LYS A 32 4.47 -2.81 -13.95
CA LYS A 32 4.39 -1.36 -13.85
C LYS A 32 5.27 -0.81 -12.74
N LEU A 33 5.28 -1.44 -11.56
CA LEU A 33 6.15 -1.07 -10.45
C LEU A 33 7.64 -1.25 -10.81
N ASP A 34 8.02 -2.36 -11.45
CA ASP A 34 9.38 -2.61 -11.92
C ASP A 34 9.83 -1.57 -12.95
N SER A 35 8.97 -1.26 -13.93
CA SER A 35 9.24 -0.23 -14.94
C SER A 35 9.53 1.15 -14.30
N ILE A 36 8.69 1.58 -13.34
CA ILE A 36 8.90 2.85 -12.64
C ILE A 36 10.17 2.78 -11.78
N SER A 37 10.45 1.66 -11.12
CA SER A 37 11.62 1.49 -10.25
C SER A 37 12.95 1.62 -11.00
N ARG A 38 12.97 1.24 -12.27
CA ARG A 38 14.13 1.34 -13.18
C ARG A 38 14.22 2.65 -13.94
N SER A 39 13.20 3.51 -13.83
CA SER A 39 13.19 4.80 -14.52
C SER A 39 14.13 5.82 -13.87
N ASN A 40 14.40 6.93 -14.57
CA ASN A 40 15.14 8.05 -14.02
C ASN A 40 14.26 9.02 -13.21
N SER A 41 12.97 8.71 -13.02
CA SER A 41 12.06 9.56 -12.27
C SER A 41 12.28 9.48 -10.76
N ILE A 42 11.88 10.51 -10.02
CA ILE A 42 11.87 10.52 -8.55
C ILE A 42 11.01 9.36 -8.00
N ALA A 43 9.94 9.00 -8.72
CA ALA A 43 9.02 7.92 -8.33
C ALA A 43 9.72 6.56 -8.13
N ARG A 44 10.90 6.34 -8.77
CA ARG A 44 11.68 5.09 -8.64
C ARG A 44 11.99 4.69 -7.21
N HIS A 45 12.26 5.66 -6.34
CA HIS A 45 12.68 5.38 -4.96
C HIS A 45 11.57 4.70 -4.13
N PHE A 46 10.33 5.14 -4.31
CA PHE A 46 9.19 4.50 -3.66
C PHE A 46 8.73 3.26 -4.43
N ALA A 47 8.74 3.30 -5.77
CA ALA A 47 8.36 2.16 -6.60
C ALA A 47 9.19 0.91 -6.32
N SER A 48 10.51 1.05 -6.11
CA SER A 48 11.41 -0.06 -5.73
C SER A 48 10.96 -0.72 -4.42
N LEU A 49 10.71 0.07 -3.38
CA LEU A 49 10.22 -0.45 -2.10
C LEU A 49 8.83 -1.08 -2.23
N TYR A 50 7.95 -0.46 -3.03
CA TYR A 50 6.59 -0.93 -3.23
C TYR A 50 6.55 -2.24 -4.02
N PHE A 51 7.41 -2.38 -5.05
CA PHE A 51 7.58 -3.63 -5.79
C PHE A 51 7.92 -4.79 -4.84
N GLU A 52 8.94 -4.63 -4.01
CA GLU A 52 9.36 -5.67 -3.06
C GLU A 52 8.26 -6.04 -2.06
N THR A 53 7.57 -5.03 -1.52
CA THR A 53 6.45 -5.28 -0.60
C THR A 53 5.25 -5.94 -1.27
N THR A 54 4.99 -5.63 -2.54
CA THR A 54 3.91 -6.26 -3.33
C THR A 54 4.23 -7.72 -3.63
N VAL A 55 5.45 -8.05 -4.05
CA VAL A 55 5.90 -9.45 -4.24
C VAL A 55 5.69 -10.27 -2.97
N LEU A 56 6.07 -9.73 -1.82
CA LEU A 56 5.87 -10.40 -0.54
C LEU A 56 4.38 -10.54 -0.18
N SER A 57 3.57 -9.55 -0.50
CA SER A 57 2.11 -9.57 -0.30
C SER A 57 1.47 -10.70 -1.12
N ILE A 58 1.75 -10.77 -2.41
CA ILE A 58 1.25 -11.80 -3.32
C ILE A 58 1.62 -13.20 -2.80
N ASN A 59 2.88 -13.43 -2.46
CA ASN A 59 3.35 -14.71 -1.93
C ASN A 59 2.66 -15.12 -0.61
N PHE A 60 2.34 -14.13 0.26
CA PHE A 60 1.67 -14.40 1.51
C PHE A 60 0.22 -14.89 1.31
N PHE A 61 -0.46 -14.41 0.27
CA PHE A 61 -1.85 -14.75 -0.05
C PHE A 61 -2.03 -15.78 -1.16
N ALA A 62 -0.94 -16.27 -1.75
CA ALA A 62 -1.00 -17.24 -2.85
C ALA A 62 -1.89 -18.47 -2.55
N ASN A 63 -1.92 -18.92 -1.29
CA ASN A 63 -2.69 -20.07 -0.82
C ASN A 63 -3.90 -19.67 0.07
N ALA A 64 -4.33 -18.40 0.04
CA ALA A 64 -5.48 -17.97 0.81
C ALA A 64 -6.79 -18.46 0.17
N ASP A 65 -7.87 -18.45 0.98
CA ASP A 65 -9.23 -18.67 0.48
C ASP A 65 -9.54 -17.70 -0.68
N PRO A 66 -10.21 -18.13 -1.77
CA PRO A 66 -10.50 -17.30 -2.93
C PRO A 66 -11.19 -15.97 -2.60
N ALA A 67 -12.11 -15.94 -1.63
CA ALA A 67 -12.77 -14.70 -1.22
C ALA A 67 -11.81 -13.74 -0.53
N VAL A 68 -10.89 -14.26 0.28
CA VAL A 68 -9.81 -13.48 0.93
C VAL A 68 -8.86 -12.93 -0.13
N LYS A 69 -8.44 -13.78 -1.06
CA LYS A 69 -7.55 -13.41 -2.17
C LYS A 69 -8.19 -12.29 -2.99
N ASN A 70 -9.40 -12.46 -3.48
CA ASN A 70 -10.12 -11.46 -4.27
C ASN A 70 -10.23 -10.11 -3.55
N PHE A 71 -10.57 -10.10 -2.25
CA PHE A 71 -10.63 -8.85 -1.48
C PHE A 71 -9.28 -8.13 -1.43
N ILE A 72 -8.18 -8.86 -1.22
CA ILE A 72 -6.85 -8.27 -1.11
C ILE A 72 -6.36 -7.79 -2.48
N GLU A 73 -6.56 -8.55 -3.56
CA GLU A 73 -6.18 -8.17 -4.92
C GLU A 73 -6.90 -6.90 -5.39
N ARG A 74 -8.20 -6.81 -5.16
CA ARG A 74 -8.97 -5.58 -5.45
C ARG A 74 -8.43 -4.39 -4.68
N LEU A 75 -8.14 -4.58 -3.38
CA LEU A 75 -7.55 -3.53 -2.55
C LEU A 75 -6.18 -3.09 -3.07
N GLU A 76 -5.26 -4.03 -3.29
CA GLU A 76 -3.88 -3.75 -3.70
C GLU A 76 -3.85 -3.08 -5.09
N ASN A 77 -4.64 -3.55 -6.03
CA ASN A 77 -4.72 -2.96 -7.38
C ASN A 77 -5.24 -1.51 -7.34
N ASN A 78 -6.35 -1.28 -6.62
CA ASN A 78 -6.89 0.07 -6.48
C ASN A 78 -5.93 0.99 -5.69
N PHE A 79 -5.31 0.47 -4.65
CA PHE A 79 -4.32 1.19 -3.85
C PHE A 79 -3.08 1.59 -4.67
N ALA A 80 -2.55 0.68 -5.49
CA ALA A 80 -1.45 0.99 -6.40
C ALA A 80 -1.82 2.04 -7.45
N GLY A 81 -3.07 2.05 -7.90
CA GLY A 81 -3.59 3.04 -8.82
C GLY A 81 -3.42 4.49 -8.33
N PHE A 82 -3.50 4.74 -7.03
CA PHE A 82 -3.26 6.07 -6.46
C PHE A 82 -1.81 6.52 -6.61
N PHE A 83 -0.86 5.64 -6.37
CA PHE A 83 0.55 5.91 -6.60
C PHE A 83 0.84 6.13 -8.08
N PHE A 84 0.32 5.28 -8.96
CA PHE A 84 0.54 5.41 -10.40
C PHE A 84 0.03 6.74 -10.94
N ARG A 85 -1.19 7.14 -10.59
CA ARG A 85 -1.73 8.47 -10.96
C ARG A 85 -0.85 9.62 -10.48
N SER A 86 -0.29 9.49 -9.27
CA SER A 86 0.59 10.52 -8.70
C SER A 86 1.95 10.59 -9.41
N ALA A 87 2.51 9.44 -9.81
CA ALA A 87 3.72 9.36 -10.61
C ALA A 87 3.51 9.93 -12.03
N ASP A 88 2.39 9.56 -12.66
CA ASP A 88 2.00 10.07 -13.99
C ASP A 88 1.74 11.59 -13.96
N ALA A 89 1.07 12.09 -12.89
CA ALA A 89 0.84 13.53 -12.71
C ALA A 89 2.16 14.31 -12.56
N ASN A 90 3.13 13.77 -11.82
CA ASN A 90 4.46 14.37 -11.71
C ASN A 90 5.21 14.35 -13.05
N PHE A 91 5.16 13.25 -13.78
CA PHE A 91 5.79 13.13 -15.10
C PHE A 91 5.20 14.11 -16.11
N ASN A 92 3.89 14.22 -16.17
CA ASN A 92 3.15 15.09 -17.10
C ASN A 92 3.06 16.56 -16.63
N LYS A 93 3.63 16.90 -15.46
CA LYS A 93 3.55 18.22 -14.82
C LYS A 93 2.10 18.70 -14.64
N THR A 94 1.18 17.78 -14.37
CA THR A 94 -0.21 18.05 -14.02
C THR A 94 -0.38 18.19 -12.50
N GLY A 95 -1.61 18.39 -12.03
CA GLY A 95 -1.88 18.56 -10.59
C GLY A 95 -1.54 17.34 -9.75
N ILE A 96 -0.42 17.36 -9.06
CA ILE A 96 -0.01 16.30 -8.13
C ILE A 96 -0.98 16.27 -6.93
N PRO A 97 -1.55 15.09 -6.59
CA PRO A 97 -2.41 14.96 -5.42
C PRO A 97 -1.72 15.49 -4.15
N VAL A 98 -2.47 16.20 -3.30
CA VAL A 98 -1.94 16.88 -2.09
C VAL A 98 -1.12 15.95 -1.21
N VAL A 99 -1.54 14.69 -1.08
CA VAL A 99 -0.85 13.68 -0.26
C VAL A 99 0.57 13.37 -0.76
N TRP A 100 0.84 13.56 -2.07
CA TRP A 100 2.10 13.28 -2.72
C TRP A 100 2.98 14.52 -2.97
N GLN A 101 2.48 15.72 -2.69
CA GLN A 101 3.23 16.95 -2.96
C GLN A 101 4.58 17.03 -2.25
N SER A 102 4.65 16.62 -0.96
CA SER A 102 5.91 16.60 -0.22
C SER A 102 6.93 15.60 -0.80
N TYR A 103 6.47 14.54 -1.44
CA TYR A 103 7.32 13.55 -2.11
C TYR A 103 7.95 14.09 -3.40
N PHE A 104 7.16 14.77 -4.22
CA PHE A 104 7.59 15.22 -5.56
C PHE A 104 8.12 16.66 -5.59
N ARG A 105 8.07 17.38 -4.46
CA ARG A 105 8.40 18.81 -4.40
C ARG A 105 9.88 19.10 -4.61
N ASP A 106 10.74 18.25 -4.09
CA ASP A 106 12.19 18.47 -4.04
C ASP A 106 12.90 17.32 -4.74
N SER A 107 13.82 17.63 -5.65
CA SER A 107 14.60 16.64 -6.41
C SER A 107 15.94 16.27 -5.75
N THR A 108 16.26 16.87 -4.59
CA THR A 108 17.56 16.75 -3.93
C THR A 108 17.55 15.88 -2.67
N LEU A 109 16.38 15.29 -2.34
CA LEU A 109 16.24 14.46 -1.15
C LEU A 109 17.05 13.16 -1.24
N SER A 110 17.45 12.64 -0.10
CA SER A 110 18.10 11.33 -0.02
C SER A 110 17.15 10.21 -0.41
N PRO A 111 17.65 9.06 -0.93
CA PRO A 111 16.81 7.91 -1.22
C PRO A 111 15.96 7.44 -0.02
N LEU A 112 16.46 7.59 1.20
CA LEU A 112 15.74 7.24 2.42
C LEU A 112 14.57 8.20 2.68
N GLN A 113 14.78 9.51 2.51
CA GLN A 113 13.70 10.50 2.63
C GLN A 113 12.59 10.23 1.63
N TYR A 114 12.92 9.96 0.36
CA TYR A 114 11.90 9.57 -0.64
C TYR A 114 11.12 8.32 -0.23
N LYS A 115 11.78 7.26 0.22
CA LYS A 115 11.09 6.04 0.67
C LYS A 115 10.13 6.35 1.82
N LEU A 116 10.56 7.11 2.82
CA LEU A 116 9.73 7.46 3.98
C LEU A 116 8.57 8.39 3.65
N LEU A 117 8.80 9.40 2.81
CA LEU A 117 7.74 10.28 2.32
C LEU A 117 6.71 9.51 1.48
N GLY A 118 7.18 8.59 0.62
CA GLY A 118 6.33 7.72 -0.17
C GLY A 118 5.47 6.79 0.72
N ILE A 119 6.07 6.15 1.73
CA ILE A 119 5.33 5.35 2.72
C ILE A 119 4.26 6.22 3.40
N ASN A 120 4.62 7.44 3.82
CA ASN A 120 3.70 8.33 4.52
C ASN A 120 2.54 8.78 3.61
N ALA A 121 2.82 9.17 2.37
CA ALA A 121 1.81 9.54 1.39
C ALA A 121 0.87 8.36 1.08
N HIS A 122 1.44 7.20 0.78
CA HIS A 122 0.69 6.02 0.37
C HIS A 122 -0.15 5.44 1.51
N ILE A 123 0.43 5.21 2.69
CA ILE A 123 -0.31 4.62 3.82
C ILE A 123 -1.27 5.62 4.47
N ASN A 124 -0.89 6.88 4.63
CA ASN A 124 -1.74 7.88 5.30
C ASN A 124 -2.60 8.73 4.35
N GLY A 125 -2.34 8.65 3.06
CA GLY A 125 -3.10 9.37 2.06
C GLY A 125 -4.01 8.50 1.21
N ASP A 126 -3.47 7.39 0.68
CA ASP A 126 -4.15 6.63 -0.37
C ASP A 126 -5.01 5.46 0.14
N ILE A 127 -4.62 4.76 1.23
CA ILE A 127 -5.34 3.54 1.67
C ILE A 127 -6.83 3.78 1.92
N TRP A 128 -7.19 4.84 2.65
CA TRP A 128 -8.60 5.08 2.94
C TRP A 128 -9.38 5.41 1.67
N GLN A 129 -8.77 6.11 0.72
CA GLN A 129 -9.36 6.41 -0.58
C GLN A 129 -9.54 5.12 -1.41
N ALA A 130 -8.54 4.26 -1.42
CA ALA A 130 -8.63 2.96 -2.09
C ALA A 130 -9.73 2.08 -1.48
N LEU A 131 -9.86 2.08 -0.15
CA LEU A 131 -10.92 1.35 0.54
C LEU A 131 -12.31 1.90 0.21
N THR A 132 -12.50 3.23 0.22
CA THR A 132 -13.80 3.86 -0.02
C THR A 132 -14.24 3.83 -1.47
N SER A 133 -13.31 3.89 -2.42
CA SER A 133 -13.63 3.83 -3.85
C SER A 133 -13.90 2.42 -4.35
N GLU A 134 -13.40 1.39 -3.65
CA GLU A 134 -13.52 0.00 -4.07
C GLU A 134 -14.61 -0.78 -3.32
N PHE A 135 -14.87 -0.45 -2.05
CA PHE A 135 -15.72 -1.25 -1.18
C PHE A 135 -16.81 -0.40 -0.50
N SER A 136 -18.00 -0.99 -0.34
CA SER A 136 -19.07 -0.46 0.50
C SER A 136 -18.74 -0.62 2.00
N ALA A 137 -19.49 0.09 2.86
CA ALA A 137 -19.36 -0.06 4.31
C ALA A 137 -19.60 -1.52 4.77
N GLU A 138 -20.55 -2.20 4.16
CA GLU A 138 -20.89 -3.59 4.46
C GLU A 138 -19.73 -4.53 4.10
N GLU A 139 -19.15 -4.39 2.90
CA GLU A 139 -17.98 -5.17 2.48
C GLU A 139 -16.78 -4.93 3.39
N LEU A 140 -16.53 -3.67 3.79
CA LEU A 140 -15.44 -3.32 4.71
C LEU A 140 -15.65 -3.92 6.10
N MET A 141 -16.87 -3.93 6.61
CA MET A 141 -17.20 -4.57 7.89
C MET A 141 -17.06 -6.09 7.81
N LYS A 142 -17.60 -6.70 6.76
CA LYS A 142 -17.48 -8.15 6.51
C LYS A 142 -16.01 -8.59 6.41
N ASN A 143 -15.18 -7.84 5.69
CA ASN A 143 -13.78 -8.16 5.46
C ASN A 143 -12.82 -7.56 6.49
N ARG A 144 -13.33 -6.98 7.58
CA ARG A 144 -12.50 -6.35 8.61
C ARG A 144 -11.40 -7.25 9.14
N MET A 145 -11.69 -8.50 9.44
CA MET A 145 -10.71 -9.45 9.97
C MET A 145 -9.68 -9.86 8.92
N THR A 146 -10.10 -10.02 7.67
CA THR A 146 -9.22 -10.24 6.51
C THR A 146 -8.24 -9.10 6.37
N TYR A 147 -8.72 -7.86 6.34
CA TYR A 147 -7.89 -6.67 6.30
C TYR A 147 -6.89 -6.60 7.47
N LEU A 148 -7.30 -6.90 8.70
CA LEU A 148 -6.42 -6.87 9.87
C LEU A 148 -5.37 -8.00 9.86
N ARG A 149 -5.70 -9.19 9.35
CA ARG A 149 -4.74 -10.30 9.16
C ARG A 149 -3.71 -9.95 8.09
N PHE A 150 -4.15 -9.40 6.98
CA PHE A 150 -3.29 -8.87 5.93
C PHE A 150 -2.25 -7.92 6.49
N GLN A 151 -2.67 -6.94 7.27
CA GLN A 151 -1.75 -5.99 7.90
C GLN A 151 -0.73 -6.64 8.84
N LYS A 152 -1.17 -7.62 9.61
CA LYS A 152 -0.27 -8.37 10.50
C LYS A 152 0.78 -9.13 9.70
N GLY A 153 0.40 -9.67 8.53
CA GLY A 153 1.32 -10.30 7.57
C GLY A 153 2.36 -9.30 7.07
N LEU A 154 1.93 -8.16 6.54
CA LEU A 154 2.82 -7.10 6.06
C LEU A 154 3.76 -6.58 7.15
N GLN A 155 3.32 -6.48 8.40
CA GLN A 155 4.18 -6.08 9.51
C GLN A 155 5.32 -7.06 9.79
N LYS A 156 5.04 -8.37 9.73
CA LYS A 156 6.07 -9.40 9.91
C LYS A 156 7.12 -9.33 8.80
N GLN A 157 6.66 -9.07 7.57
CA GLN A 157 7.54 -8.96 6.41
C GLN A 157 8.35 -7.67 6.42
N TYR A 158 7.72 -6.54 6.77
CA TYR A 158 8.43 -5.28 7.00
C TYR A 158 9.53 -5.42 8.05
N GLN A 159 9.25 -6.15 9.12
CA GLN A 159 10.21 -6.46 10.16
C GLN A 159 11.42 -7.23 9.60
N ARG A 160 11.17 -8.29 8.82
CA ARG A 160 12.20 -9.10 8.19
C ARG A 160 13.03 -8.28 7.19
N PHE A 161 12.36 -7.54 6.33
CA PHE A 161 13.01 -6.66 5.36
C PHE A 161 13.89 -5.60 6.04
N TYR A 162 13.40 -4.99 7.11
CA TYR A 162 14.15 -4.03 7.88
C TYR A 162 15.39 -4.67 8.51
N ASP A 163 15.28 -5.87 9.06
CA ASP A 163 16.40 -6.59 9.66
C ASP A 163 17.47 -6.95 8.62
N GLU A 164 17.06 -7.41 7.44
CA GLU A 164 17.95 -7.73 6.32
C GLU A 164 18.66 -6.46 5.77
N TYR A 165 17.90 -5.35 5.62
CA TYR A 165 18.45 -4.08 5.15
C TYR A 165 19.45 -3.47 6.15
N VAL A 166 19.14 -3.55 7.43
CA VAL A 166 19.98 -3.03 8.50
C VAL A 166 21.24 -3.89 8.69
N SER A 167 21.13 -5.20 8.59
CA SER A 167 22.27 -6.11 8.72
C SER A 167 23.23 -6.00 7.53
N SER A 168 22.75 -5.60 6.35
CA SER A 168 23.57 -5.43 5.15
C SER A 168 24.30 -4.09 5.05
N ASN A 169 23.93 -3.08 5.85
CA ASN A 169 24.51 -1.73 5.84
C ASN A 169 25.14 -1.37 7.19
N LEU A 170 26.44 -1.64 7.34
CA LEU A 170 27.20 -1.32 8.55
C LEU A 170 27.13 0.17 8.95
N LYS A 171 27.05 1.10 8.00
CA LYS A 171 26.85 2.54 8.30
C LYS A 171 25.44 2.83 8.85
N THR A 172 24.43 2.14 8.33
CA THR A 172 23.06 2.18 8.86
C THR A 172 22.99 1.43 10.19
N GLY A 173 23.81 0.41 10.39
CA GLY A 173 23.98 -0.33 11.65
C GLY A 173 24.53 0.54 12.79
N LEU A 174 25.45 1.47 12.52
CA LEU A 174 25.95 2.43 13.51
C LEU A 174 24.88 3.44 13.94
N VAL A 175 24.10 3.95 13.02
CA VAL A 175 22.90 4.77 13.31
C VAL A 175 21.84 3.90 14.02
N ASN A 176 21.73 2.62 13.70
CA ASN A 176 20.85 1.66 14.37
C ASN A 176 21.21 1.41 15.84
N ASN A 177 22.48 1.30 16.19
CA ASN A 177 22.86 1.02 17.57
C ASN A 177 22.53 2.14 18.55
N THR A 178 22.41 3.39 18.09
CA THR A 178 22.12 4.54 18.96
C THR A 178 20.66 5.02 18.94
N THR A 179 19.89 4.76 17.85
CA THR A 179 18.52 5.27 17.73
C THR A 179 17.50 4.25 17.26
N LEU A 180 17.90 3.07 16.86
CA LEU A 180 17.17 2.21 15.92
C LEU A 180 16.46 0.98 16.51
N GLY A 181 16.71 0.58 17.70
CA GLY A 181 15.77 -0.28 18.42
C GLY A 181 14.42 0.44 18.58
N LEU A 182 14.49 1.75 18.79
CA LEU A 182 13.31 2.62 18.86
C LEU A 182 12.65 2.84 17.50
N SER A 183 13.40 3.01 16.40
CA SER A 183 12.82 3.22 15.07
C SER A 183 12.14 1.98 14.52
N ARG A 184 12.67 0.79 14.82
CA ARG A 184 12.07 -0.51 14.48
C ARG A 184 10.73 -0.73 15.20
N ILE A 185 10.71 -0.51 16.52
CA ILE A 185 9.50 -0.63 17.35
C ILE A 185 8.49 0.44 16.93
N TYR A 186 8.95 1.67 16.71
CA TYR A 186 8.13 2.80 16.29
C TYR A 186 7.53 2.56 14.90
N GLY A 187 8.32 2.10 13.93
CA GLY A 187 7.84 1.75 12.59
C GLY A 187 6.77 0.66 12.65
N LYS A 188 6.98 -0.40 13.44
CA LYS A 188 6.00 -1.49 13.65
C LYS A 188 4.70 -0.99 14.29
N ILE A 189 4.79 -0.13 15.30
CA ILE A 189 3.61 0.44 15.97
C ILE A 189 2.88 1.42 15.06
N MET A 190 3.62 2.27 14.37
CA MET A 190 3.06 3.29 13.48
C MET A 190 2.31 2.65 12.30
N LEU A 191 2.91 1.70 11.60
CA LEU A 191 2.24 1.01 10.49
C LEU A 191 0.95 0.32 10.94
N SER A 192 0.96 -0.37 12.09
CA SER A 192 -0.23 -1.02 12.62
C SER A 192 -1.34 -0.05 12.97
N ARG A 193 -1.01 1.02 13.70
CA ARG A 193 -1.99 2.03 14.11
C ARG A 193 -2.55 2.80 12.91
N TRP A 194 -1.70 3.11 11.93
CA TRP A 194 -2.12 3.85 10.76
C TRP A 194 -3.12 3.07 9.93
N ARG A 195 -2.83 1.83 9.61
CA ARG A 195 -3.73 1.00 8.79
C ARG A 195 -5.08 0.75 9.47
N LYS A 196 -5.10 0.54 10.80
CA LYS A 196 -6.37 0.46 11.55
C LYS A 196 -7.18 1.76 11.47
N ARG A 197 -6.51 2.92 11.51
CA ARG A 197 -7.17 4.22 11.35
C ARG A 197 -7.73 4.39 9.94
N GLN A 198 -7.02 3.93 8.91
CA GLN A 198 -7.46 3.99 7.51
C GLN A 198 -8.78 3.20 7.31
N LEU A 199 -8.85 1.98 7.82
CA LEU A 199 -10.08 1.19 7.76
C LEU A 199 -11.23 1.88 8.51
N ARG A 200 -10.97 2.41 9.70
CA ARG A 200 -11.98 3.16 10.45
C ARG A 200 -12.44 4.40 9.68
N LEU A 201 -11.50 5.13 9.07
CA LEU A 201 -11.80 6.30 8.27
C LEU A 201 -12.67 5.93 7.06
N ALA A 202 -12.34 4.83 6.37
CA ALA A 202 -13.13 4.34 5.24
C ALA A 202 -14.56 3.94 5.66
N ILE A 203 -14.73 3.30 6.81
CA ILE A 203 -16.08 3.00 7.34
C ILE A 203 -16.82 4.29 7.68
N LEU A 204 -16.18 5.27 8.34
CA LEU A 204 -16.80 6.55 8.68
C LEU A 204 -17.21 7.34 7.44
N TYR A 205 -16.44 7.28 6.36
CA TYR A 205 -16.78 7.91 5.09
C TYR A 205 -18.19 7.54 4.61
N HIS A 206 -18.56 6.27 4.76
CA HIS A 206 -19.87 5.75 4.34
C HIS A 206 -20.96 5.90 5.40
N THR A 207 -20.61 6.03 6.68
CA THR A 207 -21.59 5.90 7.79
C THR A 207 -21.80 7.16 8.62
N ASP A 208 -20.79 8.06 8.70
CA ASP A 208 -20.85 9.24 9.56
C ASP A 208 -19.92 10.33 9.01
N LYS A 209 -20.47 11.20 8.19
CA LYS A 209 -19.70 12.25 7.50
C LYS A 209 -19.01 13.22 8.46
N ILE A 210 -19.66 13.58 9.59
CA ILE A 210 -19.07 14.52 10.55
C ILE A 210 -17.85 13.92 11.21
N LYS A 211 -17.96 12.69 11.73
CA LYS A 211 -16.80 11.99 12.31
C LYS A 211 -15.74 11.65 11.29
N PHE A 212 -16.10 11.45 10.03
CA PHE A 212 -15.15 11.26 8.95
C PHE A 212 -14.30 12.51 8.75
N GLU A 213 -14.90 13.70 8.61
CA GLU A 213 -14.19 14.96 8.38
C GLU A 213 -13.24 15.31 9.53
N ASP A 214 -13.65 15.13 10.78
CA ASP A 214 -12.80 15.29 11.96
C ASP A 214 -11.61 14.31 11.95
N ALA A 215 -11.87 13.04 11.66
CA ALA A 215 -10.85 12.01 11.62
C ALA A 215 -9.85 12.23 10.46
N LEU A 216 -10.34 12.68 9.29
CA LEU A 216 -9.52 13.02 8.13
C LEU A 216 -8.63 14.25 8.40
N SER A 217 -9.19 15.30 9.00
CA SER A 217 -8.44 16.50 9.39
C SER A 217 -7.27 16.12 10.33
N ASN A 218 -7.55 15.31 11.34
CA ASN A 218 -6.52 14.83 12.28
C ASN A 218 -5.46 13.95 11.59
N LEU A 219 -5.86 13.08 10.64
CA LEU A 219 -4.94 12.26 9.85
C LEU A 219 -4.02 13.13 9.00
N ASN A 220 -4.58 14.12 8.27
CA ASN A 220 -3.83 15.03 7.43
C ASN A 220 -2.81 15.84 8.25
N ARG A 221 -3.20 16.39 9.39
CA ARG A 221 -2.29 17.09 10.28
C ARG A 221 -1.10 16.21 10.70
N LYS A 222 -1.36 14.98 11.11
CA LYS A 222 -0.30 14.04 11.50
C LYS A 222 0.59 13.62 10.34
N ARG A 223 0.03 13.46 9.13
CA ARG A 223 0.81 13.20 7.92
C ARG A 223 1.80 14.35 7.63
N GLU A 224 1.31 15.60 7.71
CA GLU A 224 2.15 16.77 7.49
C GLU A 224 3.22 16.98 8.59
N GLU A 225 2.89 16.68 9.85
CA GLU A 225 3.88 16.69 10.95
C GLU A 225 4.99 15.67 10.67
N LEU A 226 4.65 14.48 10.20
CA LEU A 226 5.63 13.46 9.85
C LEU A 226 6.46 13.83 8.63
N ASN A 227 5.85 14.42 7.58
CA ASN A 227 6.59 14.94 6.43
C ASN A 227 7.66 15.96 6.89
N ARG A 228 7.28 16.89 7.77
CA ARG A 228 8.23 17.88 8.32
C ARG A 228 9.37 17.24 9.12
N LEU A 229 9.08 16.19 9.89
CA LEU A 229 10.12 15.45 10.63
C LEU A 229 11.10 14.74 9.68
N ILE A 230 10.60 14.09 8.62
CA ILE A 230 11.43 13.42 7.62
C ILE A 230 12.33 14.42 6.89
N LEU A 231 11.76 15.57 6.51
CA LEU A 231 12.51 16.59 5.76
C LEU A 231 13.58 17.33 6.60
N ARG A 232 13.42 17.39 7.91
CA ARG A 232 14.35 18.14 8.80
C ARG A 232 15.47 17.29 9.38
N ASN A 233 15.25 16.00 9.58
CA ASN A 233 16.12 15.17 10.42
C ASN A 233 16.84 14.05 9.66
N LEU A 234 16.66 13.91 8.35
CA LEU A 234 17.28 12.92 7.49
C LEU A 234 17.92 13.57 6.26
#